data_2ff861f2db144ab931c8325ce86afee5
#
_entry.id   2ff861f2db144ab931c8325ce86afee5
#
_cell.length_a   1.000
_cell.length_b   1.000
_cell.length_c   1.000
_cell.angle_alpha   90.00
_cell.angle_beta   90.00
_cell.angle_gamma   90.00
#
_symmetry.space_group_name_H-M   'P 1'
#
loop_
_entity.id
_entity.type
_entity.pdbx_description
1 polymer ?
#
loop_
_entity_poly.entity_id
_entity_poly.type
_entity_poly.pdbx_seq_one_letter_code
_entity_poly.pdbx_strand_id
1 'polypeptide(L)'
;QNGDLFEWLTAHYPLWSNLTGEGMYYSSQLAAAELILSGCTTASDHHYLFPNDCTLDEQIRGVGEVGLRFHASRGSMSVGESNGGLPPDSLVEKEADILKDSQRLIEQYHNSERYSMLRIVLAPCSPFSVSTDLMRESAAMARSYQRVRLHTHLAENKGDVEYSLSKFKLTPGDYAESVGWLGHDVWHAHCVKLSDRAIDKFGQTGTGVAHCPCSNMRLASGI
;
A
#
# COMPACT_ATOMS: atom_id res chain seq x y z
N GLN A 1 6.35 0.35 22.55
CA GLN A 1 7.39 0.32 21.50
C GLN A 1 7.95 -1.08 21.22
N ASN A 2 7.47 -2.10 21.93
CA ASN A 2 7.88 -3.50 21.77
C ASN A 2 6.70 -4.41 21.39
N GLY A 3 5.64 -3.84 20.81
CA GLY A 3 4.49 -4.59 20.32
C GLY A 3 4.74 -5.21 18.95
N ASP A 4 3.94 -6.22 18.62
CA ASP A 4 3.88 -6.76 17.27
C ASP A 4 3.20 -5.77 16.30
N LEU A 5 3.06 -6.13 15.01
CA LEU A 5 2.44 -5.27 14.01
C LEU A 5 1.02 -4.84 14.41
N PHE A 6 0.18 -5.75 14.88
CA PHE A 6 -1.21 -5.43 15.17
C PHE A 6 -1.35 -4.54 16.40
N GLU A 7 -0.57 -4.77 17.44
CA GLU A 7 -0.49 -3.89 18.59
C GLU A 7 0.02 -2.50 18.19
N TRP A 8 1.04 -2.44 17.33
CA TRP A 8 1.58 -1.18 16.82
C TRP A 8 0.54 -0.40 16.01
N LEU A 9 -0.16 -1.05 15.08
CA LEU A 9 -1.23 -0.42 14.29
C LEU A 9 -2.35 0.11 15.18
N THR A 10 -2.85 -0.70 16.11
CA THR A 10 -3.92 -0.31 17.03
C THR A 10 -3.53 0.91 17.88
N ALA A 11 -2.26 0.99 18.31
CA ALA A 11 -1.77 2.15 19.06
C ALA A 11 -1.64 3.43 18.20
N HIS A 12 -1.46 3.29 16.88
CA HIS A 12 -1.26 4.43 15.98
C HIS A 12 -2.53 4.95 15.34
N TYR A 13 -3.55 4.15 15.12
CA TYR A 13 -4.81 4.60 14.51
C TYR A 13 -5.41 5.85 15.19
N PRO A 14 -5.47 5.98 16.52
CA PRO A 14 -5.97 7.19 17.17
C PRO A 14 -5.10 8.43 16.92
N LEU A 15 -3.80 8.24 16.68
CA LEU A 15 -2.89 9.34 16.34
C LEU A 15 -3.10 9.76 14.88
N TRP A 16 -3.17 8.80 13.98
CA TRP A 16 -3.35 9.04 12.55
C TRP A 16 -4.72 9.61 12.19
N SER A 17 -5.75 9.35 13.01
CA SER A 17 -7.06 9.96 12.82
C SER A 17 -7.07 11.49 12.92
N ASN A 18 -6.00 12.08 13.44
CA ASN A 18 -5.82 13.55 13.53
C ASN A 18 -5.02 14.15 12.35
N LEU A 19 -4.64 13.37 11.37
CA LEU A 19 -3.97 13.87 10.16
C LEU A 19 -4.88 14.88 9.44
N THR A 20 -4.26 15.92 8.89
CA THR A 20 -4.92 16.94 8.07
C THR A 20 -4.27 17.03 6.70
N GLY A 21 -4.96 17.60 5.72
CA GLY A 21 -4.39 17.84 4.38
C GLY A 21 -3.12 18.68 4.44
N GLU A 22 -3.09 19.72 5.26
CA GLU A 22 -1.88 20.53 5.47
C GLU A 22 -0.74 19.71 6.08
N GLY A 23 -1.02 18.89 7.10
CA GLY A 23 -0.06 17.99 7.72
C GLY A 23 0.50 16.99 6.70
N MET A 24 -0.35 16.44 5.83
CA MET A 24 0.03 15.55 4.74
C MET A 24 0.98 16.24 3.76
N TYR A 25 0.65 17.45 3.34
CA TYR A 25 1.47 18.22 2.42
C TYR A 25 2.88 18.47 2.97
N TYR A 26 3.01 19.03 4.19
CA TYR A 26 4.33 19.32 4.76
C TYR A 26 5.14 18.08 5.14
N SER A 27 4.49 17.04 5.66
CA SER A 27 5.20 15.80 5.97
C SER A 27 5.75 15.12 4.70
N SER A 28 5.01 15.19 3.59
CA SER A 28 5.44 14.67 2.30
C SER A 28 6.60 15.47 1.71
N GLN A 29 6.58 16.80 1.85
CA GLN A 29 7.72 17.64 1.45
C GLN A 29 8.98 17.31 2.25
N LEU A 30 8.85 17.19 3.57
CA LEU A 30 10.00 16.88 4.43
C LEU A 30 10.59 15.51 4.07
N ALA A 31 9.75 14.48 3.95
CA ALA A 31 10.20 13.14 3.58
C ALA A 31 10.86 13.11 2.19
N ALA A 32 10.29 13.79 1.20
CA ALA A 32 10.87 13.90 -0.14
C ALA A 32 12.24 14.61 -0.12
N ALA A 33 12.37 15.70 0.65
CA ALA A 33 13.63 16.43 0.80
C ALA A 33 14.72 15.55 1.44
N GLU A 34 14.41 14.84 2.52
CA GLU A 34 15.33 13.91 3.17
C GLU A 34 15.78 12.79 2.22
N LEU A 35 14.84 12.23 1.45
CA LEU A 35 15.16 11.21 0.45
C LEU A 35 16.10 11.73 -0.63
N ILE A 36 15.86 12.92 -1.18
CA ILE A 36 16.74 13.54 -2.19
C ILE A 36 18.13 13.82 -1.60
N LEU A 37 18.21 14.36 -0.41
CA LEU A 37 19.49 14.61 0.28
C LEU A 37 20.27 13.33 0.56
N SER A 38 19.58 12.20 0.73
CA SER A 38 20.22 10.88 0.86
C SER A 38 20.67 10.26 -0.47
N GLY A 39 20.38 10.92 -1.60
CA GLY A 39 20.70 10.45 -2.95
C GLY A 39 19.57 9.62 -3.61
N CYS A 40 18.39 9.54 -2.99
CA CYS A 40 17.25 8.88 -3.59
C CYS A 40 16.68 9.71 -4.74
N THR A 41 16.48 9.09 -5.91
CA THR A 41 15.97 9.77 -7.11
C THR A 41 14.54 9.37 -7.46
N THR A 42 14.03 8.32 -6.84
CA THR A 42 12.66 7.81 -7.08
C THR A 42 12.15 7.17 -5.80
N ALA A 43 10.95 7.53 -5.38
CA ALA A 43 10.30 6.94 -4.22
C ALA A 43 8.87 6.51 -4.54
N SER A 44 8.36 5.63 -3.72
CA SER A 44 6.94 5.34 -3.58
C SER A 44 6.59 5.43 -2.10
N ASP A 45 5.39 5.84 -1.80
CA ASP A 45 4.84 5.80 -0.46
C ASP A 45 3.56 4.96 -0.46
N HIS A 46 3.21 4.38 0.68
CA HIS A 46 1.96 3.63 0.81
C HIS A 46 1.00 4.40 1.73
N HIS A 47 0.34 5.41 1.17
CA HIS A 47 -0.65 6.21 1.88
C HIS A 47 -2.03 5.54 1.79
N TYR A 48 -2.58 5.10 2.92
CA TYR A 48 -3.83 4.33 3.00
C TYR A 48 -4.82 4.85 4.05
N LEU A 49 -4.57 6.05 4.58
CA LEU A 49 -5.41 6.71 5.58
C LEU A 49 -5.81 8.09 5.07
N PHE A 50 -7.10 8.34 4.98
CA PHE A 50 -7.65 9.61 4.48
C PHE A 50 -8.65 10.22 5.48
N PRO A 51 -8.24 10.47 6.75
CA PRO A 51 -9.11 11.14 7.70
C PRO A 51 -9.25 12.61 7.37
N ASN A 52 -10.33 13.23 7.86
CA ASN A 52 -10.57 14.66 7.76
C ASN A 52 -10.55 15.18 6.31
N ASP A 53 -9.70 16.14 6.01
CA ASP A 53 -9.49 16.74 4.68
C ASP A 53 -8.28 16.15 3.93
N CYS A 54 -7.71 15.04 4.40
CA CYS A 54 -6.59 14.40 3.74
C CYS A 54 -6.98 13.85 2.37
N THR A 55 -6.17 14.15 1.35
CA THR A 55 -6.27 13.57 0.01
C THR A 55 -4.88 13.20 -0.50
N LEU A 56 -4.81 12.30 -1.46
CA LEU A 56 -3.54 11.98 -2.13
C LEU A 56 -3.00 13.19 -2.93
N ASP A 57 -3.88 14.10 -3.32
CA ASP A 57 -3.53 15.33 -4.04
C ASP A 57 -2.54 16.18 -3.23
N GLU A 58 -2.71 16.29 -1.91
CA GLU A 58 -1.80 17.03 -1.03
C GLU A 58 -0.41 16.40 -0.98
N GLN A 59 -0.33 15.08 -0.94
CA GLN A 59 0.95 14.37 -1.01
C GLN A 59 1.63 14.55 -2.37
N ILE A 60 0.86 14.40 -3.46
CA ILE A 60 1.35 14.61 -4.83
C ILE A 60 1.91 16.03 -4.98
N ARG A 61 1.20 17.03 -4.49
CA ARG A 61 1.62 18.44 -4.51
C ARG A 61 2.92 18.63 -3.71
N GLY A 62 2.96 18.14 -2.47
CA GLY A 62 4.12 18.29 -1.59
C GLY A 62 5.39 17.66 -2.17
N VAL A 63 5.31 16.42 -2.65
CA VAL A 63 6.45 15.73 -3.29
C VAL A 63 6.85 16.38 -4.61
N GLY A 64 5.86 16.81 -5.41
CA GLY A 64 6.08 17.43 -6.70
C GLY A 64 6.85 18.76 -6.61
N GLU A 65 6.56 19.59 -5.61
CA GLU A 65 7.27 20.86 -5.38
C GLU A 65 8.73 20.67 -4.98
N VAL A 66 9.06 19.58 -4.28
CA VAL A 66 10.45 19.21 -3.96
C VAL A 66 11.18 18.62 -5.17
N GLY A 67 10.45 18.02 -6.12
CA GLY A 67 11.00 17.51 -7.36
C GLY A 67 11.52 16.08 -7.31
N LEU A 68 11.04 15.26 -6.37
CA LEU A 68 11.32 13.82 -6.34
C LEU A 68 10.45 13.07 -7.34
N ARG A 69 11.02 12.14 -8.11
CA ARG A 69 10.19 11.23 -8.92
C ARG A 69 9.39 10.33 -8.00
N PHE A 70 8.07 10.30 -8.22
CA PHE A 70 7.16 9.73 -7.25
C PHE A 70 6.16 8.75 -7.88
N HIS A 71 6.03 7.58 -7.27
CA HIS A 71 4.94 6.65 -7.49
C HIS A 71 3.96 6.81 -6.33
N ALA A 72 2.96 7.67 -6.53
CA ALA A 72 1.94 7.98 -5.53
C ALA A 72 0.98 6.79 -5.39
N SER A 73 0.95 6.20 -4.21
CA SER A 73 0.10 5.04 -3.95
C SER A 73 -1.24 5.47 -3.37
N ARG A 74 -2.33 5.29 -4.15
CA ARG A 74 -3.68 5.37 -3.62
C ARG A 74 -3.94 4.09 -2.82
N GLY A 75 -3.52 4.13 -1.56
CA GLY A 75 -3.82 3.09 -0.59
C GLY A 75 -5.26 3.14 -0.13
N SER A 76 -5.72 2.11 0.55
CA SER A 76 -7.09 2.06 1.07
C SER A 76 -7.26 1.00 2.15
N MET A 77 -8.26 1.22 3.00
CA MET A 77 -8.79 0.22 3.93
C MET A 77 -10.31 0.26 3.83
N SER A 78 -10.96 -0.91 3.74
CA SER A 78 -12.42 -1.03 3.60
C SER A 78 -13.07 -1.94 4.65
N VAL A 79 -12.27 -2.72 5.38
CA VAL A 79 -12.75 -3.65 6.39
C VAL A 79 -12.36 -3.12 7.77
N GLY A 80 -13.31 -2.50 8.46
CA GLY A 80 -13.17 -1.98 9.81
C GLY A 80 -13.42 -3.03 10.91
N GLU A 81 -13.23 -2.63 12.16
CA GLU A 81 -13.37 -3.48 13.33
C GLU A 81 -14.76 -4.12 13.45
N SER A 82 -15.83 -3.42 13.09
CA SER A 82 -17.20 -3.97 13.08
C SER A 82 -17.39 -5.10 12.06
N ASN A 83 -16.51 -5.21 11.07
CA ASN A 83 -16.53 -6.25 10.05
C ASN A 83 -15.38 -7.26 10.19
N GLY A 84 -14.75 -7.28 11.38
CA GLY A 84 -13.65 -8.21 11.69
C GLY A 84 -12.29 -7.81 11.12
N GLY A 85 -12.14 -6.56 10.69
CA GLY A 85 -10.86 -5.94 10.36
C GLY A 85 -10.15 -5.38 11.60
N LEU A 86 -8.96 -4.84 11.41
CA LEU A 86 -8.15 -4.24 12.46
C LEU A 86 -8.39 -2.73 12.62
N PRO A 87 -8.53 -1.93 11.53
CA PRO A 87 -8.67 -0.49 11.65
C PRO A 87 -10.03 -0.10 12.25
N PRO A 88 -10.11 1.01 13.01
CA PRO A 88 -11.38 1.59 13.42
C PRO A 88 -12.28 1.91 12.22
N ASP A 89 -13.59 1.74 12.38
CA ASP A 89 -14.55 2.02 11.30
C ASP A 89 -14.50 3.46 10.78
N SER A 90 -14.05 4.41 11.60
CA SER A 90 -13.87 5.82 11.22
C SER A 90 -12.70 6.06 10.26
N LEU A 91 -11.82 5.09 10.09
CA LEU A 91 -10.64 5.18 9.21
C LEU A 91 -10.73 4.31 7.96
N VAL A 92 -11.86 3.63 7.75
CA VAL A 92 -12.11 2.88 6.53
C VAL A 92 -13.03 3.64 5.59
N GLU A 93 -12.90 3.35 4.31
CA GLU A 93 -13.67 3.98 3.24
C GLU A 93 -14.61 2.96 2.58
N LYS A 94 -15.66 3.46 1.93
CA LYS A 94 -16.52 2.62 1.08
C LYS A 94 -15.78 2.24 -0.20
N GLU A 95 -15.85 1.00 -0.60
CA GLU A 95 -15.11 0.49 -1.77
C GLU A 95 -15.47 1.22 -3.07
N ALA A 96 -16.73 1.58 -3.25
CA ALA A 96 -17.15 2.38 -4.40
C ALA A 96 -16.48 3.76 -4.45
N ASP A 97 -16.28 4.40 -3.29
CA ASP A 97 -15.60 5.69 -3.21
C ASP A 97 -14.09 5.54 -3.44
N ILE A 98 -13.48 4.48 -2.90
CA ILE A 98 -12.08 4.11 -3.15
C ILE A 98 -11.81 3.94 -4.65
N LEU A 99 -12.63 3.16 -5.34
CA LEU A 99 -12.49 2.90 -6.77
C LEU A 99 -12.71 4.16 -7.61
N LYS A 100 -13.72 4.95 -7.25
CA LYS A 100 -13.99 6.23 -7.92
C LYS A 100 -12.82 7.22 -7.79
N ASP A 101 -12.26 7.36 -6.58
CA ASP A 101 -11.11 8.23 -6.36
C ASP A 101 -9.84 7.69 -7.00
N SER A 102 -9.64 6.36 -7.00
CA SER A 102 -8.55 5.71 -7.71
C SER A 102 -8.57 6.02 -9.21
N GLN A 103 -9.74 5.92 -9.83
CA GLN A 103 -9.93 6.28 -11.24
C GLN A 103 -9.65 7.77 -11.49
N ARG A 104 -10.21 8.65 -10.66
CA ARG A 104 -9.96 10.10 -10.74
C ARG A 104 -8.47 10.43 -10.71
N LEU A 105 -7.75 9.87 -9.75
CA LEU A 105 -6.31 10.10 -9.58
C LEU A 105 -5.50 9.60 -10.79
N ILE A 106 -5.86 8.44 -11.34
CA ILE A 106 -5.21 7.94 -12.56
C ILE A 106 -5.46 8.91 -13.71
N GLU A 107 -6.70 9.28 -13.97
CA GLU A 107 -7.07 10.14 -15.09
C GLU A 107 -6.50 11.57 -14.96
N GLN A 108 -6.34 12.07 -13.74
CA GLN A 108 -5.85 13.42 -13.48
C GLN A 108 -4.32 13.51 -13.46
N TYR A 109 -3.62 12.51 -12.89
CA TYR A 109 -2.21 12.65 -12.54
C TYR A 109 -1.28 11.61 -13.16
N HIS A 110 -1.82 10.45 -13.59
CA HIS A 110 -0.93 9.38 -14.04
C HIS A 110 -0.27 9.73 -15.38
N ASN A 111 1.05 9.65 -15.41
CA ASN A 111 1.81 9.82 -16.63
C ASN A 111 2.54 8.52 -16.98
N SER A 112 2.12 7.88 -18.08
CA SER A 112 2.68 6.63 -18.56
C SER A 112 3.99 6.79 -19.36
N GLU A 113 4.44 8.01 -19.63
CA GLU A 113 5.68 8.26 -20.38
C GLU A 113 6.91 7.71 -19.66
N ARG A 114 7.92 7.31 -20.44
CA ARG A 114 9.18 6.86 -19.88
C ARG A 114 9.85 7.98 -19.08
N TYR A 115 10.29 7.69 -17.86
CA TYR A 115 10.90 8.63 -16.93
C TYR A 115 9.98 9.76 -16.43
N SER A 116 8.67 9.61 -16.55
CA SER A 116 7.72 10.55 -15.94
C SER A 116 8.02 10.76 -14.46
N MET A 117 7.76 11.98 -14.00
CA MET A 117 8.00 12.35 -12.60
C MET A 117 6.90 11.85 -11.66
N LEU A 118 5.71 11.57 -12.18
CA LEU A 118 4.58 11.12 -11.38
C LEU A 118 3.87 9.93 -12.03
N ARG A 119 3.60 8.91 -11.22
CA ARG A 119 2.74 7.77 -11.56
C ARG A 119 1.82 7.45 -10.40
N ILE A 120 0.61 7.01 -10.72
CA ILE A 120 -0.33 6.49 -9.73
C ILE A 120 -0.16 4.98 -9.61
N VAL A 121 -0.29 4.52 -8.38
CA VAL A 121 -0.28 3.10 -8.00
C VAL A 121 -1.56 2.81 -7.23
N LEU A 122 -2.26 1.73 -7.52
CA LEU A 122 -3.38 1.28 -6.69
C LEU A 122 -2.86 0.36 -5.61
N ALA A 123 -3.15 0.70 -4.35
CA ALA A 123 -2.48 0.08 -3.22
C ALA A 123 -3.41 -0.20 -2.04
N PRO A 124 -4.41 -1.10 -2.16
CA PRO A 124 -5.10 -1.64 -1.00
C PRO A 124 -4.10 -2.03 0.08
N CYS A 125 -4.33 -1.63 1.34
CA CYS A 125 -3.30 -1.66 2.37
C CYS A 125 -2.73 -3.06 2.60
N SER A 126 -3.61 -4.04 2.81
CA SER A 126 -3.21 -5.43 3.06
C SER A 126 -4.41 -6.37 2.89
N PRO A 127 -4.21 -7.67 2.70
CA PRO A 127 -5.30 -8.64 2.64
C PRO A 127 -6.22 -8.67 3.87
N PHE A 128 -5.75 -8.20 5.03
CA PHE A 128 -6.55 -8.16 6.26
C PHE A 128 -7.30 -6.84 6.49
N SER A 129 -7.11 -5.84 5.64
CA SER A 129 -7.73 -4.51 5.78
C SER A 129 -8.68 -4.13 4.64
N VAL A 130 -8.82 -4.98 3.64
CA VAL A 130 -9.70 -4.79 2.48
C VAL A 130 -10.45 -6.07 2.12
N SER A 131 -11.51 -5.94 1.31
CA SER A 131 -12.19 -7.13 0.78
C SER A 131 -11.40 -7.77 -0.37
N THR A 132 -11.70 -9.06 -0.62
CA THR A 132 -11.20 -9.78 -1.78
C THR A 132 -11.66 -9.15 -3.10
N ASP A 133 -12.86 -8.58 -3.12
CA ASP A 133 -13.43 -7.95 -4.32
C ASP A 133 -12.71 -6.64 -4.62
N LEU A 134 -12.41 -5.81 -3.61
CA LEU A 134 -11.60 -4.60 -3.81
C LEU A 134 -10.20 -4.94 -4.36
N MET A 135 -9.58 -6.03 -3.90
CA MET A 135 -8.30 -6.48 -4.46
C MET A 135 -8.42 -6.81 -5.96
N ARG A 136 -9.44 -7.57 -6.35
CA ARG A 136 -9.69 -7.94 -7.75
C ARG A 136 -10.01 -6.75 -8.63
N GLU A 137 -10.90 -5.87 -8.17
CA GLU A 137 -11.31 -4.68 -8.92
C GLU A 137 -10.17 -3.68 -9.09
N SER A 138 -9.35 -3.50 -8.05
CA SER A 138 -8.13 -2.69 -8.16
C SER A 138 -7.15 -3.25 -9.19
N ALA A 139 -6.96 -4.57 -9.23
CA ALA A 139 -6.11 -5.21 -10.23
C ALA A 139 -6.66 -5.05 -11.66
N ALA A 140 -7.96 -5.23 -11.84
CA ALA A 140 -8.63 -5.04 -13.13
C ALA A 140 -8.53 -3.57 -13.59
N MET A 141 -8.80 -2.61 -12.69
CA MET A 141 -8.69 -1.18 -12.98
C MET A 141 -7.25 -0.79 -13.35
N ALA A 142 -6.25 -1.16 -12.57
CA ALA A 142 -4.87 -0.82 -12.86
C ALA A 142 -4.44 -1.30 -14.25
N ARG A 143 -4.85 -2.51 -14.63
CA ARG A 143 -4.51 -3.12 -15.93
C ARG A 143 -5.30 -2.55 -17.12
N SER A 144 -6.36 -1.81 -16.86
CA SER A 144 -7.07 -1.07 -17.91
C SER A 144 -6.36 0.24 -18.33
N TYR A 145 -5.36 0.66 -17.56
CA TYR A 145 -4.55 1.84 -17.83
C TYR A 145 -3.08 1.48 -18.10
N GLN A 146 -2.44 2.20 -18.99
CA GLN A 146 -1.06 1.92 -19.36
C GLN A 146 -0.10 2.23 -18.20
N ARG A 147 0.65 1.22 -17.73
CA ARG A 147 1.71 1.36 -16.69
C ARG A 147 1.23 1.80 -15.31
N VAL A 148 -0.04 1.76 -15.00
CA VAL A 148 -0.50 1.80 -13.61
C VAL A 148 -0.04 0.51 -12.93
N ARG A 149 0.42 0.62 -11.69
CA ARG A 149 1.02 -0.46 -10.94
C ARG A 149 0.16 -0.81 -9.73
N LEU A 150 0.46 -1.96 -9.14
CA LEU A 150 -0.21 -2.51 -7.97
C LEU A 150 0.79 -2.71 -6.83
N HIS A 151 0.39 -2.33 -5.62
CA HIS A 151 1.18 -2.49 -4.41
C HIS A 151 0.32 -2.86 -3.21
N THR A 152 0.81 -3.73 -2.33
CA THR A 152 0.18 -4.03 -1.03
C THR A 152 1.23 -4.58 -0.05
N HIS A 153 0.92 -4.55 1.25
CA HIS A 153 1.69 -5.30 2.24
C HIS A 153 1.30 -6.78 2.16
N LEU A 154 2.27 -7.67 2.20
CA LEU A 154 2.04 -9.11 2.07
C LEU A 154 3.04 -9.92 2.88
N ALA A 155 2.53 -10.91 3.63
CA ALA A 155 3.36 -11.87 4.34
C ALA A 155 4.44 -11.21 5.23
N GLU A 156 4.08 -10.13 5.91
CA GLU A 156 5.00 -9.37 6.74
C GLU A 156 5.39 -10.16 7.99
N ASN A 157 4.40 -10.72 8.69
CA ASN A 157 4.62 -11.42 9.94
C ASN A 157 3.78 -12.71 10.06
N LYS A 158 3.89 -13.37 11.21
CA LYS A 158 3.14 -14.59 11.46
C LYS A 158 1.62 -14.36 11.51
N GLY A 159 1.17 -13.23 12.05
CA GLY A 159 -0.24 -12.86 12.09
C GLY A 159 -0.87 -12.77 10.70
N ASP A 160 -0.16 -12.23 9.71
CA ASP A 160 -0.61 -12.20 8.31
C ASP A 160 -0.85 -13.60 7.75
N VAL A 161 0.07 -14.53 8.03
CA VAL A 161 -0.05 -15.92 7.59
C VAL A 161 -1.25 -16.59 8.23
N GLU A 162 -1.39 -16.43 9.55
CA GLU A 162 -2.50 -16.99 10.32
C GLU A 162 -3.85 -16.43 9.86
N TYR A 163 -3.93 -15.12 9.65
CA TYR A 163 -5.12 -14.49 9.09
C TYR A 163 -5.47 -15.06 7.71
N SER A 164 -4.51 -15.11 6.79
CA SER A 164 -4.74 -15.61 5.43
C SER A 164 -5.22 -17.05 5.42
N LEU A 165 -4.59 -17.91 6.21
CA LEU A 165 -5.00 -19.31 6.35
C LEU A 165 -6.38 -19.45 6.98
N SER A 166 -6.71 -18.66 8.01
CA SER A 166 -7.99 -18.73 8.68
C SER A 166 -9.14 -18.22 7.82
N LYS A 167 -8.93 -17.08 7.16
CA LYS A 167 -9.95 -16.36 6.39
C LYS A 167 -10.13 -16.92 4.98
N PHE A 168 -9.03 -17.11 4.26
CA PHE A 168 -9.04 -17.46 2.83
C PHE A 168 -8.70 -18.93 2.57
N LYS A 169 -8.19 -19.66 3.57
CA LYS A 169 -7.70 -21.05 3.44
C LYS A 169 -6.49 -21.16 2.47
N LEU A 170 -5.79 -20.06 2.28
CA LEU A 170 -4.64 -19.93 1.38
C LEU A 170 -3.46 -19.30 2.13
N THR A 171 -2.23 -19.62 1.71
CA THR A 171 -1.07 -18.85 2.15
C THR A 171 -1.12 -17.45 1.56
N PRO A 172 -0.44 -16.44 2.12
CA PRO A 172 -0.46 -15.08 1.55
C PRO A 172 -0.07 -15.02 0.07
N GLY A 173 0.94 -15.79 -0.36
CA GLY A 173 1.34 -15.84 -1.76
C GLY A 173 0.30 -16.50 -2.68
N ASP A 174 -0.33 -17.59 -2.23
CA ASP A 174 -1.40 -18.24 -2.97
C ASP A 174 -2.67 -17.35 -3.03
N TYR A 175 -2.96 -16.60 -1.96
CA TYR A 175 -4.02 -15.60 -1.98
C TYR A 175 -3.73 -14.50 -3.01
N ALA A 176 -2.53 -13.93 -3.02
CA ALA A 176 -2.15 -12.92 -3.99
C ALA A 176 -2.34 -13.44 -5.43
N GLU A 177 -1.94 -14.67 -5.72
CA GLU A 177 -2.21 -15.32 -7.01
C GLU A 177 -3.72 -15.40 -7.31
N SER A 178 -4.53 -15.81 -6.35
CA SER A 178 -5.98 -16.03 -6.52
C SER A 178 -6.77 -14.77 -6.83
N VAL A 179 -6.25 -13.61 -6.45
CA VAL A 179 -6.86 -12.29 -6.69
C VAL A 179 -6.19 -11.52 -7.84
N GLY A 180 -5.26 -12.17 -8.55
CA GLY A 180 -4.59 -11.56 -9.72
C GLY A 180 -3.45 -10.60 -9.36
N TRP A 181 -2.86 -10.71 -8.19
CA TRP A 181 -1.80 -9.83 -7.69
C TRP A 181 -0.39 -10.40 -7.87
N LEU A 182 -0.15 -11.02 -9.02
CA LEU A 182 1.17 -11.41 -9.51
C LEU A 182 1.43 -10.79 -10.88
N GLY A 183 2.68 -10.48 -11.18
CA GLY A 183 3.10 -9.95 -12.46
C GLY A 183 4.13 -8.83 -12.35
N HIS A 184 4.73 -8.47 -13.47
CA HIS A 184 5.73 -7.40 -13.57
C HIS A 184 5.16 -5.99 -13.27
N ASP A 185 3.86 -5.88 -13.17
CA ASP A 185 3.11 -4.68 -12.79
C ASP A 185 2.82 -4.60 -11.28
N VAL A 186 3.23 -5.59 -10.50
CA VAL A 186 2.94 -5.74 -9.08
C VAL A 186 4.22 -5.77 -8.26
N TRP A 187 4.22 -5.13 -7.09
CA TRP A 187 5.20 -5.39 -6.05
C TRP A 187 4.56 -5.41 -4.67
N HIS A 188 5.12 -6.22 -3.77
CA HIS A 188 4.62 -6.38 -2.42
C HIS A 188 5.65 -5.89 -1.40
N ALA A 189 5.20 -5.22 -0.33
CA ALA A 189 6.07 -4.88 0.78
C ALA A 189 6.27 -6.07 1.73
N HIS A 190 7.43 -6.09 2.36
CA HIS A 190 7.91 -7.04 3.34
C HIS A 190 8.22 -8.44 2.79
N CYS A 191 7.23 -9.26 2.52
CA CYS A 191 7.36 -10.62 1.98
C CYS A 191 8.24 -11.57 2.83
N VAL A 192 8.35 -11.30 4.15
CA VAL A 192 9.24 -12.04 5.08
C VAL A 192 8.79 -13.49 5.27
N LYS A 193 7.49 -13.75 5.20
CA LYS A 193 6.89 -15.06 5.48
C LYS A 193 6.30 -15.74 4.23
N LEU A 194 6.88 -15.47 3.07
CA LEU A 194 6.51 -16.21 1.86
C LEU A 194 6.96 -17.68 1.97
N SER A 195 6.17 -18.57 1.39
CA SER A 195 6.59 -19.95 1.15
C SER A 195 7.52 -20.03 -0.06
N ASP A 196 8.36 -21.09 -0.12
CA ASP A 196 9.26 -21.34 -1.27
C ASP A 196 8.49 -21.35 -2.59
N ARG A 197 7.31 -21.97 -2.63
CA ARG A 197 6.42 -21.96 -3.79
C ARG A 197 6.04 -20.53 -4.22
N ALA A 198 5.74 -19.64 -3.27
CA ALA A 198 5.39 -18.26 -3.59
C ALA A 198 6.62 -17.49 -4.10
N ILE A 199 7.80 -17.73 -3.54
CA ILE A 199 9.07 -17.15 -4.01
C ILE A 199 9.33 -17.53 -5.46
N ASP A 200 9.20 -18.82 -5.78
CA ASP A 200 9.36 -19.31 -7.15
C ASP A 200 8.36 -18.67 -8.13
N LYS A 201 7.10 -18.55 -7.72
CA LYS A 201 6.06 -17.87 -8.49
C LYS A 201 6.36 -16.40 -8.74
N PHE A 202 6.81 -15.68 -7.72
CA PHE A 202 7.20 -14.27 -7.86
C PHE A 202 8.34 -14.12 -8.87
N GLY A 203 9.35 -15.00 -8.80
CA GLY A 203 10.42 -15.06 -9.78
C GLY A 203 9.95 -15.32 -11.21
N GLN A 204 9.06 -16.29 -11.40
CA GLN A 204 8.49 -16.65 -12.71
C GLN A 204 7.62 -15.56 -13.33
N THR A 205 6.88 -14.81 -12.50
CA THR A 205 5.96 -13.76 -12.96
C THR A 205 6.59 -12.38 -13.02
N GLY A 206 7.80 -12.21 -12.49
CA GLY A 206 8.45 -10.92 -12.37
C GLY A 206 7.81 -10.01 -11.31
N THR A 207 7.12 -10.59 -10.33
CA THR A 207 6.53 -9.84 -9.22
C THR A 207 7.63 -9.27 -8.33
N GLY A 208 7.58 -7.96 -8.06
CA GLY A 208 8.58 -7.26 -7.26
C GLY A 208 8.37 -7.41 -5.76
N VAL A 209 9.44 -7.18 -5.01
CA VAL A 209 9.42 -7.11 -3.54
C VAL A 209 10.08 -5.82 -3.07
N ALA A 210 9.42 -5.09 -2.19
CA ALA A 210 9.99 -3.99 -1.44
C ALA A 210 10.43 -4.51 -0.07
N HIS A 211 11.72 -4.74 0.09
CA HIS A 211 12.29 -5.19 1.36
C HIS A 211 12.35 -4.04 2.36
N CYS A 212 11.79 -4.24 3.56
CA CYS A 212 11.66 -3.23 4.61
C CYS A 212 12.45 -3.65 5.88
N PRO A 213 13.79 -3.78 5.83
CA PRO A 213 14.57 -4.42 6.89
C PRO A 213 14.45 -3.70 8.23
N CYS A 214 14.45 -2.37 8.24
CA CYS A 214 14.35 -1.60 9.48
C CYS A 214 12.98 -1.79 10.17
N SER A 215 11.89 -1.78 9.39
CA SER A 215 10.54 -2.06 9.89
C SER A 215 10.43 -3.50 10.38
N ASN A 216 10.90 -4.46 9.58
CA ASN A 216 10.85 -5.89 9.92
C ASN A 216 11.57 -6.20 11.23
N MET A 217 12.76 -5.61 11.44
CA MET A 217 13.51 -5.77 12.70
C MET A 217 12.77 -5.11 13.86
N ARG A 218 12.18 -3.94 13.66
CA ARG A 218 11.52 -3.17 14.72
C ARG A 218 10.23 -3.84 15.22
N LEU A 219 9.49 -4.48 14.30
CA LEU A 219 8.23 -5.19 14.57
C LEU A 219 8.43 -6.70 14.81
N ALA A 220 9.68 -7.16 14.90
CA ALA A 220 10.03 -8.57 15.05
C ALA A 220 9.42 -9.50 13.99
N SER A 221 9.19 -8.96 12.77
CA SER A 221 8.63 -9.72 11.66
C SER A 221 9.62 -10.78 11.13
N GLY A 222 10.91 -10.49 11.20
CA GLY A 222 12.01 -11.30 10.67
C GLY A 222 12.82 -10.55 9.60
N ILE A 223 13.67 -11.28 8.91
CA ILE A 223 14.56 -10.76 7.85
C ILE A 223 14.24 -11.52 6.56
#